data_ed67affb6b2c49230bd4a1e0744b8e22
#
_entry.id   ed67affb6b2c49230bd4a1e0744b8e22
#
_cell.length_a   1.000
_cell.length_b   1.000
_cell.length_c   1.000
_cell.angle_alpha   90.00
_cell.angle_beta   90.00
_cell.angle_gamma   90.00
#
_symmetry.space_group_name_H-M   'P 1'
#
loop_
_entity.id
_entity.type
_entity.pdbx_description
1 polymer ?
#
loop_
_entity_poly.entity_id
_entity_poly.type
_entity_poly.pdbx_seq_one_letter_code
_entity_poly.pdbx_strand_id
1 'polypeptide(L)'
;MKPPQPVRNLTDPDSRVMHCTLRGTVQAYNCQVPRAGDGLLLLPRVVQDPNDAAQAAPALDAIARSREAIAAGHAAGGHPGSWSRVGTVLFDAGYFSQASCEAPGPDRLIGAGGGWKDATARHGPGCDHAGDPLGQMACNLATRQGRDLYRNRAPLSEGGFADLKERIGLRRFAMRGIRKVQGELLLACTAANIHLIFRRTRLA
;
A
#
# COMPACT_ATOMS: atom_id res chain seq x y z
N MET A 1 11.75 3.04 -36.26
CA MET A 1 12.11 1.91 -35.38
C MET A 1 10.82 1.18 -34.98
N LYS A 2 10.77 -0.14 -35.20
CA LYS A 2 9.61 -0.95 -34.76
C LYS A 2 9.63 -0.97 -33.22
N PRO A 3 8.49 -0.73 -32.50
CA PRO A 3 8.49 -0.82 -31.05
C PRO A 3 8.94 -2.22 -30.62
N PRO A 4 9.70 -2.35 -29.53
CA PRO A 4 10.15 -3.66 -29.06
C PRO A 4 8.92 -4.52 -28.77
N GLN A 5 8.94 -5.75 -29.28
CA GLN A 5 7.84 -6.69 -29.00
C GLN A 5 7.78 -6.97 -27.49
N PRO A 6 6.59 -7.04 -26.91
CA PRO A 6 6.45 -7.31 -25.48
C PRO A 6 7.05 -8.70 -25.15
N VAL A 7 8.03 -8.72 -24.25
CA VAL A 7 8.62 -9.96 -23.75
C VAL A 7 7.59 -10.67 -22.87
N ARG A 8 7.15 -11.85 -23.31
CA ARG A 8 6.17 -12.65 -22.59
C ARG A 8 6.85 -13.85 -21.93
N ASN A 9 6.57 -14.05 -20.64
CA ASN A 9 7.02 -15.24 -19.94
C ASN A 9 6.17 -16.44 -20.35
N LEU A 10 6.78 -17.46 -20.94
CA LEU A 10 6.06 -18.65 -21.40
C LEU A 10 5.62 -19.57 -20.24
N THR A 11 6.34 -19.54 -19.12
CA THR A 11 6.03 -20.39 -17.95
C THR A 11 5.03 -19.75 -16.99
N ASP A 12 4.92 -18.41 -17.01
CA ASP A 12 3.96 -17.62 -16.24
C ASP A 12 3.50 -16.41 -17.08
N PRO A 13 2.52 -16.60 -17.98
CA PRO A 13 2.07 -15.55 -18.90
C PRO A 13 1.44 -14.33 -18.21
N ASP A 14 1.08 -14.45 -16.93
CA ASP A 14 0.49 -13.36 -16.14
C ASP A 14 1.55 -12.49 -15.49
N SER A 15 2.79 -12.98 -15.31
CA SER A 15 3.88 -12.16 -14.78
C SER A 15 4.28 -11.06 -15.77
N ARG A 16 4.84 -9.98 -15.26
CA ARG A 16 5.30 -8.83 -16.07
C ARG A 16 6.76 -8.51 -15.77
N VAL A 17 7.41 -7.93 -16.77
CA VAL A 17 8.75 -7.38 -16.62
C VAL A 17 8.68 -6.16 -15.71
N MET A 18 9.37 -6.22 -14.56
CA MET A 18 9.40 -5.16 -13.56
C MET A 18 10.83 -4.83 -13.18
N HIS A 19 11.08 -3.58 -12.83
CA HIS A 19 12.38 -3.17 -12.30
C HIS A 19 12.43 -3.41 -10.79
N CYS A 20 13.49 -4.09 -10.36
CA CYS A 20 13.77 -4.32 -8.94
C CYS A 20 15.15 -3.71 -8.61
N THR A 21 15.21 -2.80 -7.65
CA THR A 21 16.43 -2.07 -7.27
C THR A 21 17.60 -3.00 -6.95
N LEU A 22 17.34 -4.16 -6.32
CA LEU A 22 18.37 -5.10 -5.90
C LEU A 22 18.72 -6.16 -6.97
N ARG A 23 17.84 -6.41 -7.93
CA ARG A 23 17.96 -7.54 -8.88
C ARG A 23 17.89 -7.11 -10.35
N GLY A 24 17.81 -5.81 -10.63
CA GLY A 24 17.61 -5.30 -11.98
C GLY A 24 16.22 -5.65 -12.53
N THR A 25 16.15 -6.09 -13.78
CA THR A 25 14.89 -6.44 -14.44
C THR A 25 14.49 -7.88 -14.14
N VAL A 26 13.29 -8.08 -13.61
CA VAL A 26 12.76 -9.39 -13.22
C VAL A 26 11.35 -9.61 -13.75
N GLN A 27 10.97 -10.87 -13.95
CA GLN A 27 9.59 -11.29 -14.16
C GLN A 27 8.91 -11.41 -12.80
N ALA A 28 7.90 -10.58 -12.54
CA ALA A 28 7.30 -10.46 -11.22
C ALA A 28 5.82 -10.05 -11.29
N TYR A 29 5.23 -9.96 -10.10
CA TYR A 29 3.96 -9.33 -9.80
C TYR A 29 4.19 -8.16 -8.85
N ASN A 30 3.37 -7.13 -8.96
CA ASN A 30 3.33 -6.06 -7.98
C ASN A 30 2.30 -6.41 -6.89
N CYS A 31 2.74 -6.42 -5.63
CA CYS A 31 1.93 -6.81 -4.48
C CYS A 31 1.58 -5.59 -3.64
N GLN A 32 0.32 -5.24 -3.61
CA GLN A 32 -0.25 -4.17 -2.81
C GLN A 32 -0.77 -4.75 -1.49
N VAL A 33 -0.12 -4.42 -0.36
CA VAL A 33 -0.49 -4.94 0.96
C VAL A 33 -0.68 -3.76 1.92
N PRO A 34 -1.89 -3.20 2.01
CA PRO A 34 -2.18 -2.17 3.00
C PRO A 34 -1.99 -2.72 4.41
N ARG A 35 -1.41 -1.91 5.30
CA ARG A 35 -1.20 -2.26 6.70
C ARG A 35 -1.79 -1.21 7.61
N ALA A 36 -2.57 -1.64 8.57
CA ALA A 36 -3.12 -0.78 9.62
C ALA A 36 -2.03 -0.39 10.64
N GLY A 37 -2.24 0.70 11.35
CA GLY A 37 -1.29 1.20 12.36
C GLY A 37 -1.04 0.22 13.51
N ASP A 38 -1.99 -0.66 13.75
CA ASP A 38 -1.87 -1.76 14.71
C ASP A 38 -1.15 -2.99 14.14
N GLY A 39 -0.76 -3.00 12.88
CA GLY A 39 -0.01 -4.05 12.22
C GLY A 39 -0.83 -5.06 11.43
N LEU A 40 -2.16 -5.02 11.46
CA LEU A 40 -2.99 -5.89 10.64
C LEU A 40 -2.75 -5.62 9.16
N LEU A 41 -2.59 -6.69 8.39
CA LEU A 41 -2.52 -6.65 6.93
C LEU A 41 -3.96 -6.69 6.40
N LEU A 42 -4.31 -5.63 5.69
CA LEU A 42 -5.65 -5.48 5.11
C LEU A 42 -5.68 -6.15 3.73
N LEU A 43 -6.84 -6.23 3.12
CA LEU A 43 -7.09 -6.97 1.88
C LEU A 43 -5.97 -6.79 0.84
N PRO A 44 -5.04 -7.77 0.70
CA PRO A 44 -3.92 -7.64 -0.21
C PRO A 44 -4.34 -7.90 -1.64
N ARG A 45 -3.62 -7.30 -2.59
CA ARG A 45 -3.88 -7.42 -4.01
C ARG A 45 -2.60 -7.70 -4.79
N VAL A 46 -2.70 -8.57 -5.79
CA VAL A 46 -1.66 -8.82 -6.78
C VAL A 46 -2.08 -8.12 -8.07
N VAL A 47 -1.21 -7.29 -8.61
CA VAL A 47 -1.44 -6.56 -9.86
C VAL A 47 -0.30 -6.79 -10.85
N GLN A 48 -0.57 -6.53 -12.12
CA GLN A 48 0.38 -6.68 -13.21
C GLN A 48 1.07 -5.36 -13.59
N ASP A 49 0.62 -4.24 -12.99
CA ASP A 49 1.20 -2.93 -13.26
C ASP A 49 2.61 -2.85 -12.66
N PRO A 50 3.62 -2.43 -13.45
CA PRO A 50 5.00 -2.39 -12.99
C PRO A 50 5.29 -1.22 -12.04
N ASN A 51 4.36 -0.30 -11.86
CA ASN A 51 4.46 0.84 -10.95
C ASN A 51 3.17 1.04 -10.13
N ASP A 52 3.25 1.91 -9.12
CA ASP A 52 2.17 2.12 -8.17
C ASP A 52 1.27 3.32 -8.49
N ALA A 53 1.55 4.06 -9.55
CA ALA A 53 0.89 5.34 -9.85
C ALA A 53 -0.65 5.25 -9.97
N ALA A 54 -1.18 4.12 -10.44
CA ALA A 54 -2.62 3.88 -10.55
C ALA A 54 -3.20 3.07 -9.39
N GLN A 55 -2.40 2.70 -8.37
CA GLN A 55 -2.82 1.74 -7.36
C GLN A 55 -3.43 2.39 -6.10
N ALA A 56 -3.42 3.72 -5.98
CA ALA A 56 -3.96 4.40 -4.80
C ALA A 56 -5.48 4.18 -4.63
N ALA A 57 -6.28 4.45 -5.64
CA ALA A 57 -7.74 4.27 -5.56
C ALA A 57 -8.14 2.81 -5.27
N PRO A 58 -7.58 1.78 -5.97
CA PRO A 58 -7.81 0.40 -5.61
C PRO A 58 -7.34 0.01 -4.20
N ALA A 59 -6.27 0.62 -3.68
CA ALA A 59 -5.81 0.38 -2.30
C ALA A 59 -6.78 0.99 -1.28
N LEU A 60 -7.29 2.19 -1.52
CA LEU A 60 -8.29 2.83 -0.67
C LEU A 60 -9.59 2.03 -0.61
N ASP A 61 -10.05 1.49 -1.75
CA ASP A 61 -11.19 0.57 -1.81
C ASP A 61 -10.94 -0.73 -1.01
N ALA A 62 -9.76 -1.32 -1.13
CA ALA A 62 -9.37 -2.49 -0.34
C ALA A 62 -9.38 -2.20 1.17
N ILE A 63 -8.92 -1.02 1.59
CA ILE A 63 -8.97 -0.55 2.97
C ILE A 63 -10.42 -0.41 3.45
N ALA A 64 -11.29 0.21 2.64
CA ALA A 64 -12.70 0.39 2.97
C ALA A 64 -13.41 -0.96 3.16
N ARG A 65 -13.24 -1.89 2.24
CA ARG A 65 -13.80 -3.25 2.33
C ARG A 65 -13.27 -4.03 3.53
N SER A 66 -11.99 -3.90 3.84
CA SER A 66 -11.41 -4.54 5.03
C SER A 66 -12.05 -4.00 6.31
N ARG A 67 -12.23 -2.68 6.39
CA ARG A 67 -12.90 -2.03 7.52
C ARG A 67 -14.33 -2.54 7.70
N GLU A 68 -15.10 -2.63 6.62
CA GLU A 68 -16.47 -3.13 6.64
C GLU A 68 -16.54 -4.59 7.12
N ALA A 69 -15.66 -5.45 6.62
CA ALA A 69 -15.57 -6.84 7.03
C ALA A 69 -15.21 -6.97 8.52
N ILE A 70 -14.27 -6.16 9.03
CA ILE A 70 -13.89 -6.14 10.44
C ILE A 70 -15.07 -5.65 11.30
N ALA A 71 -15.74 -4.57 10.90
CA ALA A 71 -16.89 -4.03 11.62
C ALA A 71 -18.06 -5.03 11.70
N ALA A 72 -18.36 -5.72 10.58
CA ALA A 72 -19.37 -6.77 10.55
C ALA A 72 -19.00 -7.96 11.46
N GLY A 73 -17.75 -8.38 11.48
CA GLY A 73 -17.27 -9.45 12.37
C GLY A 73 -17.39 -9.07 13.84
N HIS A 74 -17.08 -7.83 14.21
CA HIS A 74 -17.25 -7.33 15.59
C HIS A 74 -18.72 -7.25 16.00
N ALA A 75 -19.59 -6.76 15.12
CA ALA A 75 -21.02 -6.70 15.38
C ALA A 75 -21.61 -8.11 15.61
N ALA A 76 -21.23 -9.08 14.78
CA ALA A 76 -21.65 -10.47 14.92
C ALA A 76 -21.14 -11.12 16.22
N GLY A 77 -19.96 -10.70 16.71
CA GLY A 77 -19.38 -11.16 17.99
C GLY A 77 -19.92 -10.45 19.24
N GLY A 78 -20.88 -9.53 19.10
CA GLY A 78 -21.45 -8.77 20.24
C GLY A 78 -20.51 -7.70 20.80
N HIS A 79 -19.46 -7.33 20.06
CA HIS A 79 -18.49 -6.29 20.45
C HIS A 79 -18.61 -5.08 19.53
N PRO A 80 -19.58 -4.18 19.71
CA PRO A 80 -19.65 -2.93 18.95
C PRO A 80 -18.46 -2.04 19.32
N GLY A 81 -17.39 -2.18 18.60
CA GLY A 81 -16.16 -1.42 18.81
C GLY A 81 -16.03 -0.23 17.85
N SER A 82 -15.15 0.69 18.20
CA SER A 82 -14.87 1.93 17.47
C SER A 82 -14.03 1.77 16.19
N TRP A 83 -14.11 0.64 15.49
CA TRP A 83 -13.42 0.36 14.21
C TRP A 83 -13.95 1.20 13.03
N SER A 84 -14.62 2.30 13.34
CA SER A 84 -15.40 3.08 12.38
C SER A 84 -14.59 4.08 11.56
N ARG A 85 -13.36 4.43 11.94
CA ARG A 85 -12.59 5.46 11.22
C ARG A 85 -11.28 4.93 10.67
N VAL A 86 -11.09 5.10 9.37
CA VAL A 86 -9.76 5.10 8.76
C VAL A 86 -9.16 6.47 9.05
N GLY A 87 -7.98 6.51 9.64
CA GLY A 87 -7.20 7.73 9.79
C GLY A 87 -6.55 8.15 8.46
N THR A 88 -5.44 8.86 8.52
CA THR A 88 -4.68 9.25 7.33
C THR A 88 -3.95 8.05 6.74
N VAL A 89 -4.15 7.78 5.46
CA VAL A 89 -3.45 6.72 4.71
C VAL A 89 -2.14 7.27 4.17
N LEU A 90 -1.05 6.53 4.40
CA LEU A 90 0.29 6.94 4.01
C LEU A 90 0.74 6.13 2.79
N PHE A 91 1.02 6.82 1.70
CA PHE A 91 1.51 6.23 0.47
C PHE A 91 2.97 6.63 0.19
N ASP A 92 3.67 5.76 -0.47
CA ASP A 92 5.01 5.99 -0.98
C ASP A 92 4.99 6.95 -2.20
N ALA A 93 6.15 7.46 -2.58
CA ALA A 93 6.31 8.37 -3.71
C ALA A 93 5.93 7.73 -5.07
N GLY A 94 5.96 6.41 -5.19
CA GLY A 94 5.52 5.70 -6.38
C GLY A 94 4.03 5.88 -6.71
N TYR A 95 3.22 6.27 -5.71
CA TYR A 95 1.80 6.57 -5.88
C TYR A 95 1.51 8.03 -6.25
N PHE A 96 2.52 8.91 -6.29
CA PHE A 96 2.32 10.35 -6.46
C PHE A 96 1.85 10.66 -7.87
N SER A 97 0.56 10.91 -8.01
CA SER A 97 -0.10 11.30 -9.26
C SER A 97 -1.34 12.15 -8.95
N GLN A 98 -1.78 12.95 -9.92
CA GLN A 98 -3.00 13.74 -9.76
C GLN A 98 -4.19 12.85 -9.40
N ALA A 99 -4.39 11.76 -10.13
CA ALA A 99 -5.47 10.81 -9.87
C ALA A 99 -5.42 10.22 -8.47
N SER A 100 -4.22 9.97 -7.91
CA SER A 100 -4.06 9.48 -6.55
C SER A 100 -4.38 10.53 -5.51
N CYS A 101 -4.05 11.80 -5.76
CA CYS A 101 -4.36 12.91 -4.87
C CYS A 101 -5.87 13.20 -4.83
N GLU A 102 -6.56 13.08 -5.97
CA GLU A 102 -8.00 13.34 -6.14
C GLU A 102 -8.88 12.13 -5.85
N ALA A 103 -8.32 10.93 -5.69
CA ALA A 103 -9.10 9.71 -5.49
C ALA A 103 -10.08 9.87 -4.31
N PRO A 104 -11.32 9.40 -4.40
CA PRO A 104 -12.27 9.46 -3.27
C PRO A 104 -11.80 8.57 -2.11
N GLY A 105 -12.20 8.92 -0.89
CA GLY A 105 -11.91 8.11 0.29
C GLY A 105 -11.28 8.88 1.44
N PRO A 106 -10.61 8.21 2.39
CA PRO A 106 -10.03 8.84 3.58
C PRO A 106 -8.88 9.78 3.24
N ASP A 107 -8.55 10.64 4.22
CA ASP A 107 -7.38 11.51 4.16
C ASP A 107 -6.11 10.71 3.85
N ARG A 108 -5.20 11.32 3.10
CA ARG A 108 -3.96 10.66 2.71
C ARG A 108 -2.79 11.62 2.63
N LEU A 109 -1.60 11.04 2.81
CA LEU A 109 -0.32 11.70 2.53
C LEU A 109 0.46 10.81 1.57
N ILE A 110 0.82 11.36 0.42
CA ILE A 110 1.57 10.67 -0.64
C ILE A 110 2.92 11.37 -0.78
N GLY A 111 4.02 10.61 -0.66
CA GLY A 111 5.36 11.19 -0.84
C GLY A 111 5.53 11.84 -2.21
N ALA A 112 5.99 13.06 -2.26
CA ALA A 112 6.17 13.80 -3.51
C ALA A 112 7.50 13.49 -4.26
N GLY A 113 8.18 12.40 -3.90
CA GLY A 113 9.45 12.00 -4.52
C GLY A 113 10.59 12.97 -4.25
N GLY A 114 11.65 12.92 -5.08
CA GLY A 114 12.81 13.81 -4.95
C GLY A 114 12.51 15.30 -5.17
N GLY A 115 11.41 15.62 -5.88
CA GLY A 115 10.95 16.99 -6.11
C GLY A 115 10.21 17.63 -4.93
N TRP A 116 9.94 16.88 -3.85
CA TRP A 116 9.22 17.42 -2.70
C TRP A 116 10.00 18.51 -1.96
N LYS A 117 11.33 18.41 -1.89
CA LYS A 117 12.19 19.44 -1.31
C LYS A 117 12.08 20.76 -2.09
N ASP A 118 11.98 20.65 -3.41
CA ASP A 118 11.79 21.82 -4.29
C ASP A 118 10.35 22.33 -4.23
N ALA A 119 9.36 21.46 -4.08
CA ALA A 119 7.96 21.85 -3.92
C ALA A 119 7.74 22.56 -2.57
N THR A 120 8.33 22.08 -1.47
CA THR A 120 8.27 22.73 -0.16
C THR A 120 9.05 24.05 -0.13
N ALA A 121 10.18 24.13 -0.84
CA ALA A 121 10.94 25.37 -0.97
C ALA A 121 10.19 26.45 -1.76
N ARG A 122 9.39 26.04 -2.77
CA ARG A 122 8.59 26.98 -3.58
C ARG A 122 7.30 27.42 -2.91
N HIS A 123 6.71 26.60 -2.07
CA HIS A 123 5.33 26.78 -1.63
C HIS A 123 5.14 26.95 -0.12
N GLY A 124 6.14 26.90 0.71
CA GLY A 124 6.04 27.15 2.17
C GLY A 124 4.91 26.41 2.90
N PRO A 125 4.94 26.30 4.22
CA PRO A 125 3.84 25.71 4.97
C PRO A 125 2.60 26.62 4.96
N GLY A 126 1.44 26.07 4.61
CA GLY A 126 0.15 26.79 4.65
C GLY A 126 -0.24 27.47 3.33
N CYS A 127 0.40 27.13 2.22
CA CYS A 127 -0.01 27.60 0.91
C CYS A 127 -1.34 27.00 0.49
N ASP A 128 -2.22 27.83 -0.04
CA ASP A 128 -3.46 27.41 -0.71
C ASP A 128 -3.17 27.14 -2.18
N HIS A 129 -3.36 25.90 -2.60
CA HIS A 129 -3.22 25.46 -3.98
C HIS A 129 -4.58 25.04 -4.55
N ALA A 130 -5.58 25.88 -4.39
CA ALA A 130 -6.90 25.64 -4.98
C ALA A 130 -6.75 25.33 -6.48
N GLY A 131 -7.14 24.10 -6.87
CA GLY A 131 -7.02 23.62 -8.24
C GLY A 131 -5.70 22.93 -8.61
N ASP A 132 -4.73 22.80 -7.70
CA ASP A 132 -3.51 21.99 -7.87
C ASP A 132 -3.40 20.90 -6.80
N PRO A 133 -3.95 19.69 -7.02
CA PRO A 133 -3.92 18.59 -6.07
C PRO A 133 -2.50 18.15 -5.69
N LEU A 134 -1.55 18.25 -6.62
CA LEU A 134 -0.15 17.88 -6.36
C LEU A 134 0.54 18.89 -5.46
N GLY A 135 0.34 20.18 -5.73
CA GLY A 135 0.83 21.26 -4.88
C GLY A 135 0.22 21.21 -3.50
N GLN A 136 -1.08 20.97 -3.39
CA GLN A 136 -1.76 20.81 -2.10
C GLN A 136 -1.20 19.62 -1.30
N MET A 137 -0.94 18.50 -1.94
CA MET A 137 -0.32 17.34 -1.28
C MET A 137 1.09 17.66 -0.77
N ALA A 138 1.89 18.36 -1.57
CA ALA A 138 3.22 18.81 -1.15
C ALA A 138 3.15 19.75 0.06
N CYS A 139 2.18 20.67 0.09
CA CYS A 139 1.95 21.57 1.22
C CYS A 139 1.51 20.82 2.48
N ASN A 140 0.60 19.85 2.35
CA ASN A 140 0.16 19.03 3.46
C ASN A 140 1.35 18.25 4.09
N LEU A 141 2.24 17.70 3.26
CA LEU A 141 3.47 17.06 3.72
C LEU A 141 4.45 18.04 4.39
N ALA A 142 4.45 19.31 3.99
CA ALA A 142 5.33 20.34 4.54
C ALA A 142 4.88 20.85 5.91
N THR A 143 3.64 20.62 6.31
CA THR A 143 3.17 20.96 7.66
C THR A 143 3.91 20.14 8.73
N ARG A 144 3.98 20.64 9.97
CA ARG A 144 4.55 19.88 11.09
C ARG A 144 3.80 18.56 11.27
N GLN A 145 2.46 18.62 11.29
CA GLN A 145 1.61 17.44 11.45
C GLN A 145 1.80 16.44 10.31
N GLY A 146 1.86 16.91 9.05
CA GLY A 146 2.08 16.04 7.89
C GLY A 146 3.42 15.32 7.96
N ARG A 147 4.51 16.03 8.31
CA ARG A 147 5.83 15.41 8.51
C ARG A 147 5.84 14.37 9.62
N ASP A 148 5.22 14.68 10.76
CA ASP A 148 5.19 13.79 11.92
C ASP A 148 4.38 12.52 11.61
N LEU A 149 3.26 12.63 10.90
CA LEU A 149 2.48 11.48 10.42
C LEU A 149 3.27 10.68 9.38
N TYR A 150 3.85 11.35 8.38
CA TYR A 150 4.50 10.67 7.27
C TYR A 150 5.77 9.89 7.67
N ARG A 151 6.46 10.29 8.76
CA ARG A 151 7.59 9.53 9.32
C ARG A 151 7.23 8.09 9.68
N ASN A 152 5.97 7.82 10.03
CA ASN A 152 5.51 6.48 10.36
C ASN A 152 5.36 5.56 9.13
N ARG A 153 5.41 6.09 7.90
CA ARG A 153 5.21 5.31 6.68
C ARG A 153 6.22 4.16 6.55
N ALA A 154 7.51 4.45 6.64
CA ALA A 154 8.56 3.45 6.44
C ALA A 154 8.47 2.30 7.47
N PRO A 155 8.42 2.56 8.80
CA PRO A 155 8.25 1.49 9.78
C PRO A 155 6.97 0.65 9.57
N LEU A 156 5.87 1.29 9.15
CA LEU A 156 4.62 0.59 8.90
C LEU A 156 4.73 -0.33 7.68
N SER A 157 5.23 0.16 6.55
CA SER A 157 5.32 -0.64 5.33
C SER A 157 6.38 -1.74 5.43
N GLU A 158 7.57 -1.42 5.90
CA GLU A 158 8.68 -2.37 6.00
C GLU A 158 8.37 -3.51 6.97
N GLY A 159 7.75 -3.20 8.11
CA GLY A 159 7.35 -4.20 9.10
C GLY A 159 6.39 -5.25 8.56
N GLY A 160 5.44 -4.88 7.69
CA GLY A 160 4.50 -5.83 7.07
C GLY A 160 5.19 -6.80 6.12
N PHE A 161 6.05 -6.28 5.24
CA PHE A 161 6.81 -7.12 4.32
C PHE A 161 7.89 -7.95 5.01
N ALA A 162 8.49 -7.45 6.09
CA ALA A 162 9.41 -8.23 6.91
C ALA A 162 8.69 -9.44 7.55
N ASP A 163 7.51 -9.24 8.12
CA ASP A 163 6.71 -10.33 8.69
C ASP A 163 6.37 -11.39 7.65
N LEU A 164 5.94 -11.00 6.44
CA LEU A 164 5.65 -11.94 5.36
C LEU A 164 6.88 -12.73 4.91
N LYS A 165 8.03 -12.06 4.77
CA LYS A 165 9.28 -12.68 4.29
C LYS A 165 9.97 -13.54 5.34
N GLU A 166 10.08 -13.06 6.57
CA GLU A 166 10.91 -13.70 7.60
C GLU A 166 10.12 -14.68 8.45
N ARG A 167 8.86 -14.37 8.73
CA ARG A 167 8.04 -15.18 9.64
C ARG A 167 7.16 -16.16 8.91
N ILE A 168 6.52 -15.73 7.81
CA ILE A 168 5.65 -16.60 6.99
C ILE A 168 6.46 -17.30 5.90
N GLY A 169 7.65 -16.82 5.57
CA GLY A 169 8.51 -17.43 4.56
C GLY A 169 8.16 -17.06 3.12
N LEU A 170 7.25 -16.10 2.90
CA LEU A 170 6.84 -15.66 1.57
C LEU A 170 7.91 -14.77 0.92
N ARG A 171 9.05 -15.35 0.57
CA ARG A 171 10.13 -14.66 -0.15
C ARG A 171 9.98 -14.74 -1.66
N ARG A 172 9.23 -15.74 -2.13
CA ARG A 172 8.94 -16.02 -3.54
C ARG A 172 7.62 -16.77 -3.61
N PHE A 173 6.81 -16.45 -4.61
CA PHE A 173 5.60 -17.23 -4.88
C PHE A 173 5.97 -18.64 -5.39
N ALA A 174 5.31 -19.64 -4.84
CA ALA A 174 5.40 -21.02 -5.29
C ALA A 174 4.47 -21.30 -6.48
N MET A 175 3.37 -20.56 -6.54
CA MET A 175 2.35 -20.70 -7.58
C MET A 175 2.61 -19.76 -8.76
N ARG A 176 1.99 -20.05 -9.90
CA ARG A 176 2.01 -19.27 -11.14
C ARG A 176 0.60 -18.91 -11.57
N GLY A 177 0.47 -17.80 -12.28
CA GLY A 177 -0.81 -17.21 -12.69
C GLY A 177 -1.43 -16.35 -11.61
N ILE A 178 -1.92 -15.18 -12.00
CA ILE A 178 -2.36 -14.10 -11.09
C ILE A 178 -3.37 -14.57 -10.03
N ARG A 179 -4.31 -15.43 -10.39
CA ARG A 179 -5.34 -15.93 -9.47
C ARG A 179 -4.75 -16.80 -8.35
N LYS A 180 -3.80 -17.67 -8.68
CA LYS A 180 -3.15 -18.55 -7.70
C LYS A 180 -2.18 -17.77 -6.82
N VAL A 181 -1.42 -16.84 -7.42
CA VAL A 181 -0.52 -15.92 -6.70
C VAL A 181 -1.31 -15.03 -5.75
N GLN A 182 -2.48 -14.53 -6.17
CA GLN A 182 -3.39 -13.79 -5.28
C GLN A 182 -3.85 -14.65 -4.09
N GLY A 183 -4.22 -15.92 -4.32
CA GLY A 183 -4.60 -16.85 -3.26
C GLY A 183 -3.45 -17.12 -2.27
N GLU A 184 -2.23 -17.32 -2.78
CA GLU A 184 -1.03 -17.51 -1.96
C GLU A 184 -0.73 -16.28 -1.10
N LEU A 185 -0.82 -15.08 -1.67
CA LEU A 185 -0.65 -13.83 -0.93
C LEU A 185 -1.72 -13.63 0.15
N LEU A 186 -2.99 -13.90 -0.17
CA LEU A 186 -4.10 -13.84 0.80
C LEU A 186 -3.87 -14.80 1.97
N LEU A 187 -3.49 -16.04 1.69
CA LEU A 187 -3.21 -17.04 2.71
C LEU A 187 -2.05 -16.61 3.62
N ALA A 188 -0.98 -16.10 3.04
CA ALA A 188 0.18 -15.61 3.80
C ALA A 188 -0.18 -14.41 4.70
N CYS A 189 -0.96 -13.46 4.20
CA CYS A 189 -1.43 -12.32 5.01
C CYS A 189 -2.39 -12.77 6.12
N THR A 190 -3.26 -13.75 5.86
CA THR A 190 -4.15 -14.32 6.87
C THR A 190 -3.34 -15.00 7.98
N ALA A 191 -2.35 -15.82 7.64
CA ALA A 191 -1.47 -16.45 8.61
C ALA A 191 -0.70 -15.44 9.47
N ALA A 192 -0.19 -14.35 8.84
CA ALA A 192 0.48 -13.26 9.55
C ALA A 192 -0.47 -12.55 10.54
N ASN A 193 -1.71 -12.29 10.13
CA ASN A 193 -2.73 -11.66 10.98
C ASN A 193 -3.12 -12.56 12.16
N ILE A 194 -3.35 -13.86 11.93
CA ILE A 194 -3.64 -14.84 13.01
C ILE A 194 -2.49 -14.84 14.02
N HIS A 195 -1.25 -14.88 13.54
CA HIS A 195 -0.09 -14.85 14.41
C HIS A 195 0.03 -13.53 15.21
N LEU A 196 -0.28 -12.39 14.60
CA LEU A 196 -0.31 -11.09 15.27
C LEU A 196 -1.38 -11.06 16.38
N ILE A 197 -2.60 -11.50 16.09
CA ILE A 197 -3.71 -11.54 17.05
C ILE A 197 -3.36 -12.46 18.23
N PHE A 198 -2.88 -13.66 17.94
CA PHE A 198 -2.48 -14.63 18.97
C PHE A 198 -1.40 -14.10 19.92
N ARG A 199 -0.41 -13.39 19.39
CA ARG A 199 0.62 -12.75 20.23
C ARG A 199 0.03 -11.68 21.14
N ARG A 200 -0.92 -10.89 20.65
CA ARG A 200 -1.55 -9.82 21.44
C ARG A 200 -2.44 -10.37 22.56
N THR A 201 -3.20 -11.42 22.28
CA THR A 201 -4.07 -12.03 23.29
C THR A 201 -3.30 -12.76 24.39
N ARG A 202 -2.02 -13.13 24.17
CA ARG A 202 -1.15 -13.72 25.22
C ARG A 202 -0.43 -12.68 26.07
N LEU A 203 -0.38 -11.43 25.63
CA LEU A 203 0.33 -10.34 26.31
C LEU A 203 -0.64 -9.38 27.03
N ALA A 204 -1.93 -9.58 26.86
CA ALA A 204 -3.01 -8.90 27.57
C ALA A 204 -3.51 -9.75 28.74
#